data_8235204c30a6ba2c86620db333660edf
#
_entry.id   8235204c30a6ba2c86620db333660edf
#
_cell.length_a   1.000
_cell.length_b   1.000
_cell.length_c   1.000
_cell.angle_alpha   90.00
_cell.angle_beta   90.00
_cell.angle_gamma   90.00
#
_symmetry.space_group_name_H-M   'P 1'
#
loop_
_entity.id
_entity.type
_entity.pdbx_description
1 polymer ?
#
loop_
_entity_poly.entity_id
_entity_poly.type
_entity_poly.pdbx_seq_one_letter_code
_entity_poly.pdbx_strand_id
1 'polypeptide(L)'
;MRGIELDKNTIDENKKAKADFDLDSIKPLSEQELLENSLKRSTGWGKDLHYGNQGVVGGIYVPSVDIKLPISKGIGNNSLSRGVGTGFEDREMGKGNYVLLGHNSPNKHVLFSPLEDMKTGDIIYVTDATWMYEYETTDKKRIHQSQGEVMDNTTEDIITLITCFGGLNTDKRTVVTGKLKHKYPVSGAEKEIKTALNIKEDN
;
A
#
# COMPACT_ATOMS: atom_id res chain seq x y z
N MET A 1 6.39 -6.78 7.50
CA MET A 1 4.95 -7.09 7.69
C MET A 1 4.80 -8.24 8.70
N ARG A 2 4.68 -7.99 9.99
CA ARG A 2 4.49 -9.08 10.95
C ARG A 2 3.04 -9.56 10.89
N GLY A 3 2.82 -10.86 10.63
CA GLY A 3 1.51 -11.53 10.71
C GLY A 3 0.75 -11.73 9.39
N ILE A 4 1.15 -11.13 8.29
CA ILE A 4 0.57 -11.39 6.96
C ILE A 4 1.67 -11.96 6.08
N GLU A 5 1.54 -13.21 5.68
CA GLU A 5 2.42 -13.88 4.72
C GLU A 5 1.85 -13.69 3.32
N LEU A 6 2.68 -13.21 2.40
CA LEU A 6 2.28 -13.08 0.99
C LEU A 6 2.42 -14.43 0.30
N ASP A 7 1.29 -15.07 0.08
CA ASP A 7 1.15 -16.34 -0.63
C ASP A 7 0.44 -16.11 -1.96
N LYS A 8 1.04 -16.59 -3.05
CA LYS A 8 0.55 -16.38 -4.41
C LYS A 8 -0.89 -16.90 -4.58
N ASN A 9 -1.19 -18.11 -4.10
CA ASN A 9 -2.50 -18.73 -4.32
C ASN A 9 -3.60 -17.91 -3.61
N THR A 10 -3.33 -17.50 -2.37
CA THR A 10 -4.24 -16.63 -1.60
C THR A 10 -4.44 -15.27 -2.29
N ILE A 11 -3.39 -14.69 -2.84
CA ILE A 11 -3.46 -13.42 -3.59
C ILE A 11 -4.33 -13.57 -4.85
N ASP A 12 -4.14 -14.64 -5.61
CA ASP A 12 -4.89 -14.89 -6.84
C ASP A 12 -6.39 -15.13 -6.57
N GLU A 13 -6.75 -15.73 -5.43
CA GLU A 13 -8.14 -15.83 -4.97
C GLU A 13 -8.70 -14.47 -4.57
N ASN A 14 -7.94 -13.68 -3.79
CA ASN A 14 -8.35 -12.36 -3.32
C ASN A 14 -8.56 -11.36 -4.48
N LYS A 15 -7.77 -11.47 -5.55
CA LYS A 15 -7.96 -10.64 -6.77
C LYS A 15 -9.36 -10.82 -7.38
N LYS A 16 -9.99 -11.98 -7.19
CA LYS A 16 -11.35 -12.27 -7.70
C LYS A 16 -12.47 -11.80 -6.77
N ALA A 17 -12.16 -11.50 -5.52
CA ALA A 17 -13.14 -11.08 -4.53
C ALA A 17 -13.73 -9.70 -4.86
N LYS A 18 -14.99 -9.48 -4.45
CA LYS A 18 -15.59 -8.15 -4.50
C LYS A 18 -14.95 -7.23 -3.49
N ALA A 19 -14.75 -5.96 -3.85
CA ALA A 19 -14.19 -4.94 -2.98
C ALA A 19 -14.90 -3.59 -3.19
N ASP A 20 -14.76 -2.70 -2.21
CA ASP A 20 -15.28 -1.35 -2.26
C ASP A 20 -14.21 -0.40 -2.81
N PHE A 21 -14.58 0.39 -3.81
CA PHE A 21 -13.74 1.40 -4.45
C PHE A 21 -14.33 2.82 -4.35
N ASP A 22 -15.38 2.97 -3.56
CA ASP A 22 -16.02 4.26 -3.35
C ASP A 22 -15.19 5.13 -2.39
N LEU A 23 -14.59 6.19 -2.94
CA LEU A 23 -13.79 7.14 -2.16
C LEU A 23 -14.61 7.84 -1.07
N ASP A 24 -15.91 8.04 -1.27
CA ASP A 24 -16.81 8.67 -0.29
C ASP A 24 -17.12 7.73 0.88
N SER A 25 -16.89 6.42 0.72
CA SER A 25 -17.05 5.42 1.77
C SER A 25 -15.91 5.42 2.81
N ILE A 26 -14.79 6.08 2.51
CA ILE A 26 -13.63 6.13 3.40
C ILE A 26 -13.97 6.91 4.67
N LYS A 27 -14.01 6.22 5.80
CA LYS A 27 -14.18 6.86 7.11
C LYS A 27 -12.83 7.14 7.73
N PRO A 28 -12.63 8.36 8.27
CA PRO A 28 -11.42 8.66 9.02
C PRO A 28 -11.35 7.74 10.25
N LEU A 29 -10.18 7.15 10.48
CA LEU A 29 -9.93 6.39 11.69
C LEU A 29 -9.61 7.37 12.84
N SER A 30 -10.12 7.08 14.02
CA SER A 30 -9.71 7.79 15.23
C SER A 30 -8.25 7.43 15.58
N GLU A 31 -7.58 8.29 16.32
CA GLU A 31 -6.21 8.01 16.82
C GLU A 31 -6.17 6.71 17.65
N GLN A 32 -7.21 6.44 18.41
CA GLN A 32 -7.33 5.22 19.20
C GLN A 32 -7.40 3.98 18.32
N GLU A 33 -8.21 3.98 17.25
CA GLU A 33 -8.30 2.87 16.29
C GLU A 33 -6.98 2.64 15.57
N LEU A 34 -6.28 3.72 15.18
CA LEU A 34 -4.95 3.64 14.57
C LEU A 34 -3.94 3.03 15.52
N LEU A 35 -3.94 3.44 16.79
CA LEU A 35 -3.06 2.91 17.81
C LEU A 35 -3.35 1.44 18.09
N GLU A 36 -4.60 1.06 18.31
CA GLU A 36 -5.01 -0.33 18.52
C GLU A 36 -4.61 -1.22 17.34
N ASN A 37 -4.83 -0.78 16.11
CA ASN A 37 -4.43 -1.51 14.92
C ASN A 37 -2.91 -1.63 14.78
N SER A 38 -2.14 -0.62 15.20
CA SER A 38 -0.69 -0.68 15.23
C SER A 38 -0.16 -1.66 16.28
N LEU A 39 -0.76 -1.68 17.46
CA LEU A 39 -0.43 -2.63 18.54
C LEU A 39 -0.77 -4.06 18.12
N LYS A 40 -1.94 -4.30 17.54
CA LYS A 40 -2.33 -5.62 17.02
C LYS A 40 -1.32 -6.12 15.98
N ARG A 41 -0.77 -5.24 15.14
CA ARG A 41 0.30 -5.57 14.19
C ARG A 41 1.62 -5.92 14.88
N SER A 42 1.99 -5.21 15.96
CA SER A 42 3.27 -5.39 16.64
C SER A 42 3.32 -6.62 17.54
N THR A 43 2.19 -7.01 18.12
CA THR A 43 2.11 -8.09 19.15
C THR A 43 1.80 -9.47 18.57
N GLY A 44 1.54 -9.57 17.25
CA GLY A 44 1.18 -10.85 16.62
C GLY A 44 -0.20 -11.39 17.05
N TRP A 45 -1.02 -10.57 17.70
CA TRP A 45 -2.40 -10.91 18.11
C TRP A 45 -3.32 -11.20 16.92
N GLY A 46 -2.80 -11.08 15.69
CA GLY A 46 -3.52 -11.40 14.48
C GLY A 46 -3.66 -12.89 14.15
N LYS A 47 -3.06 -13.80 14.92
CA LYS A 47 -3.19 -15.25 14.67
C LYS A 47 -4.58 -15.81 14.93
N ASP A 48 -5.35 -15.16 15.81
CA ASP A 48 -6.70 -15.61 16.20
C ASP A 48 -7.84 -14.78 15.59
N LEU A 49 -7.53 -13.69 14.91
CA LEU A 49 -8.54 -12.95 14.18
C LEU A 49 -8.64 -13.56 12.79
N HIS A 50 -9.80 -14.10 12.45
CA HIS A 50 -10.21 -14.60 11.12
C HIS A 50 -10.14 -13.54 10.00
N TYR A 51 -9.32 -12.51 10.20
CA TYR A 51 -9.06 -11.46 9.22
C TYR A 51 -7.81 -11.73 8.36
N GLY A 52 -7.16 -12.86 8.53
CA GLY A 52 -6.02 -13.36 7.78
C GLY A 52 -5.62 -12.55 6.53
N ASN A 53 -5.31 -13.19 5.46
CA ASN A 53 -4.98 -12.58 4.17
C ASN A 53 -6.21 -12.15 3.36
N GLN A 54 -7.42 -12.02 3.96
CA GLN A 54 -8.62 -11.64 3.21
C GLN A 54 -8.45 -10.27 2.54
N GLY A 55 -8.65 -10.26 1.23
CA GLY A 55 -8.52 -9.07 0.40
C GLY A 55 -7.10 -8.61 0.12
N VAL A 56 -6.07 -9.23 0.69
CA VAL A 56 -4.68 -8.89 0.39
C VAL A 56 -4.32 -9.36 -1.01
N VAL A 57 -3.89 -8.43 -1.85
CA VAL A 57 -3.49 -8.67 -3.25
C VAL A 57 -2.02 -8.40 -3.50
N GLY A 58 -1.27 -8.06 -2.46
CA GLY A 58 0.16 -7.81 -2.57
C GLY A 58 0.76 -7.12 -1.35
N GLY A 59 1.97 -6.61 -1.51
CA GLY A 59 2.68 -5.85 -0.51
C GLY A 59 3.47 -4.70 -1.09
N ILE A 60 3.71 -3.67 -0.28
CA ILE A 60 4.56 -2.52 -0.58
C ILE A 60 5.68 -2.41 0.46
N TYR A 61 6.90 -2.14 -0.03
CA TYR A 61 8.08 -1.86 0.77
C TYR A 61 8.79 -0.62 0.25
N VAL A 62 9.04 0.36 1.13
CA VAL A 62 9.86 1.54 0.83
C VAL A 62 10.96 1.64 1.88
N PRO A 63 12.18 1.20 1.55
CA PRO A 63 13.29 1.11 2.51
C PRO A 63 13.63 2.43 3.19
N SER A 64 13.67 3.52 2.42
CA SER A 64 14.12 4.85 2.89
C SER A 64 13.29 5.42 4.05
N VAL A 65 12.02 5.00 4.15
CA VAL A 65 11.06 5.48 5.16
C VAL A 65 10.40 4.34 5.94
N ASP A 66 10.92 3.12 5.83
CA ASP A 66 10.49 1.90 6.52
C ASP A 66 8.98 1.55 6.37
N ILE A 67 8.40 1.87 5.21
CA ILE A 67 7.04 1.42 4.88
C ILE A 67 7.09 -0.07 4.53
N LYS A 68 6.32 -0.89 5.25
CA LYS A 68 6.14 -2.34 5.03
C LYS A 68 4.69 -2.69 5.29
N LEU A 69 3.86 -2.66 4.25
CA LEU A 69 2.40 -2.76 4.38
C LEU A 69 1.81 -3.78 3.39
N PRO A 70 0.74 -4.48 3.78
CA PRO A 70 -0.07 -5.23 2.83
C PRO A 70 -0.85 -4.26 1.93
N ILE A 71 -1.03 -4.68 0.68
CA ILE A 71 -1.93 -4.04 -0.28
C ILE A 71 -3.20 -4.86 -0.31
N SER A 72 -4.33 -4.25 0.00
CA SER A 72 -5.65 -4.86 -0.10
C SER A 72 -6.36 -4.43 -1.38
N LYS A 73 -7.23 -5.30 -1.93
CA LYS A 73 -8.13 -4.94 -3.02
C LYS A 73 -9.19 -3.96 -2.49
N GLY A 74 -9.30 -2.80 -3.15
CA GLY A 74 -10.22 -1.74 -2.76
C GLY A 74 -9.80 -0.95 -1.52
N ILE A 75 -10.63 0.01 -1.16
CA ILE A 75 -10.37 1.04 -0.14
C ILE A 75 -11.35 1.00 1.05
N GLY A 76 -12.03 -0.12 1.23
CA GLY A 76 -12.91 -0.31 2.39
C GLY A 76 -12.18 -0.11 3.72
N ASN A 77 -12.92 0.31 4.75
CA ASN A 77 -12.33 0.67 6.06
C ASN A 77 -11.46 -0.44 6.67
N ASN A 78 -11.83 -1.70 6.51
CA ASN A 78 -11.03 -2.84 6.99
C ASN A 78 -9.70 -2.98 6.26
N SER A 79 -9.63 -2.62 4.98
CA SER A 79 -8.41 -2.63 4.18
C SER A 79 -7.46 -1.52 4.63
N LEU A 80 -7.96 -0.30 4.71
CA LEU A 80 -7.18 0.89 5.04
C LEU A 80 -6.73 0.94 6.50
N SER A 81 -7.43 0.28 7.42
CA SER A 81 -7.04 0.21 8.84
C SER A 81 -5.79 -0.67 9.08
N ARG A 82 -5.47 -1.57 8.14
CA ARG A 82 -4.38 -2.55 8.28
C ARG A 82 -3.20 -2.31 7.36
N GLY A 83 -3.42 -1.59 6.27
CA GLY A 83 -2.42 -1.36 5.25
C GLY A 83 -2.84 -0.27 4.28
N VAL A 84 -2.68 -0.56 3.00
CA VAL A 84 -3.09 0.32 1.92
C VAL A 84 -4.07 -0.38 1.00
N GLY A 85 -4.89 0.38 0.32
CA GLY A 85 -5.89 -0.14 -0.60
C GLY A 85 -5.63 0.28 -2.04
N THR A 86 -6.06 -0.56 -3.00
CA THR A 86 -6.06 -0.20 -4.43
C THR A 86 -7.19 0.77 -4.72
N GLY A 87 -6.88 1.86 -5.44
CA GLY A 87 -7.86 2.91 -5.76
C GLY A 87 -8.87 2.50 -6.82
N PHE A 88 -8.54 1.53 -7.67
CA PHE A 88 -9.36 1.13 -8.83
C PHE A 88 -9.36 -0.38 -9.04
N GLU A 89 -10.48 -0.91 -9.50
CA GLU A 89 -10.63 -2.35 -9.76
C GLU A 89 -9.91 -2.81 -11.03
N ASP A 90 -9.85 -1.94 -12.03
CA ASP A 90 -9.32 -2.19 -13.38
C ASP A 90 -7.83 -1.90 -13.54
N ARG A 91 -7.13 -1.63 -12.43
CA ARG A 91 -5.69 -1.29 -12.45
C ARG A 91 -4.84 -2.44 -11.97
N GLU A 92 -3.75 -2.67 -12.69
CA GLU A 92 -2.79 -3.75 -12.42
C GLU A 92 -1.42 -3.20 -12.01
N MET A 93 -0.73 -3.91 -11.14
CA MET A 93 0.66 -3.58 -10.78
C MET A 93 1.55 -3.57 -12.02
N GLY A 94 2.34 -2.54 -12.19
CA GLY A 94 3.30 -2.41 -13.30
C GLY A 94 2.68 -2.01 -14.62
N LYS A 95 1.44 -1.49 -14.64
CA LYS A 95 0.77 -1.06 -15.86
C LYS A 95 -0.06 0.19 -15.62
N GLY A 96 0.21 1.22 -16.44
CA GLY A 96 -0.45 2.53 -16.32
C GLY A 96 -0.23 3.12 -14.93
N ASN A 97 -1.21 3.85 -14.40
CA ASN A 97 -1.12 4.44 -13.07
C ASN A 97 -1.71 3.50 -12.00
N TYR A 98 -0.86 2.80 -11.27
CA TYR A 98 -1.27 1.96 -10.14
C TYR A 98 -1.42 2.81 -8.88
N VAL A 99 -2.66 3.08 -8.47
CA VAL A 99 -2.98 4.00 -7.37
C VAL A 99 -3.19 3.24 -6.07
N LEU A 100 -2.45 3.63 -5.03
CA LEU A 100 -2.59 3.13 -3.67
C LEU A 100 -2.96 4.25 -2.71
N LEU A 101 -3.97 4.00 -1.89
CA LEU A 101 -4.43 4.92 -0.85
C LEU A 101 -4.16 4.32 0.54
N GLY A 102 -3.76 5.17 1.47
CA GLY A 102 -3.52 4.78 2.86
C GLY A 102 -3.76 5.93 3.82
N HIS A 103 -4.13 5.59 5.05
CA HIS A 103 -4.33 6.59 6.09
C HIS A 103 -3.03 7.26 6.53
N ASN A 104 -3.15 8.54 6.89
CA ASN A 104 -2.14 9.24 7.67
C ASN A 104 -2.47 9.12 9.17
N SER A 105 -1.45 9.23 10.00
CA SER A 105 -1.55 9.25 11.46
C SER A 105 -0.63 10.32 12.03
N PRO A 106 -0.96 10.92 13.17
CA PRO A 106 -0.02 11.75 13.93
C PRO A 106 1.27 11.01 14.30
N ASN A 107 1.20 9.68 14.43
CA ASN A 107 2.39 8.85 14.55
C ASN A 107 3.03 8.62 13.19
N LYS A 108 4.18 9.25 12.97
CA LYS A 108 4.93 9.25 11.71
C LYS A 108 5.37 7.87 11.19
N HIS A 109 5.24 6.80 11.99
CA HIS A 109 5.66 5.44 11.63
C HIS A 109 4.48 4.51 11.31
N VAL A 110 3.28 5.06 11.12
CA VAL A 110 2.06 4.29 10.92
C VAL A 110 1.50 4.50 9.51
N LEU A 111 1.18 3.40 8.82
CA LEU A 111 0.56 3.37 7.50
C LEU A 111 1.33 4.21 6.47
N PHE A 112 0.68 5.19 5.83
CA PHE A 112 1.29 6.08 4.84
C PHE A 112 1.80 7.41 5.42
N SER A 113 1.81 7.58 6.75
CA SER A 113 2.40 8.78 7.37
C SER A 113 3.85 9.03 6.94
N PRO A 114 4.72 7.98 6.74
CA PRO A 114 6.09 8.20 6.30
C PRO A 114 6.24 8.75 4.88
N LEU A 115 5.16 8.81 4.05
CA LEU A 115 5.23 9.43 2.73
C LEU A 115 5.71 10.88 2.79
N GLU A 116 5.47 11.57 3.92
CA GLU A 116 5.94 12.94 4.12
C GLU A 116 7.47 13.08 4.06
N ASP A 117 8.19 12.03 4.42
CA ASP A 117 9.65 12.03 4.49
C ASP A 117 10.30 11.48 3.20
N MET A 118 9.51 10.92 2.26
CA MET A 118 10.01 10.42 0.97
C MET A 118 10.60 11.54 0.11
N LYS A 119 11.57 11.16 -0.72
CA LYS A 119 12.29 12.05 -1.64
C LYS A 119 12.33 11.47 -3.04
N THR A 120 12.51 12.32 -4.03
CA THR A 120 12.84 11.90 -5.41
C THR A 120 14.07 11.00 -5.38
N GLY A 121 14.01 9.88 -6.10
CA GLY A 121 15.04 8.84 -6.14
C GLY A 121 14.83 7.71 -5.13
N ASP A 122 13.91 7.85 -4.15
CA ASP A 122 13.58 6.74 -3.25
C ASP A 122 12.92 5.59 -4.02
N ILE A 123 13.27 4.37 -3.66
CA ILE A 123 12.76 3.17 -4.32
C ILE A 123 11.52 2.64 -3.61
N ILE A 124 10.51 2.29 -4.41
CA ILE A 124 9.26 1.69 -3.99
C ILE A 124 9.19 0.29 -4.59
N TYR A 125 9.20 -0.73 -3.73
CA TYR A 125 8.97 -2.11 -4.14
C TYR A 125 7.51 -2.48 -3.93
N VAL A 126 6.89 -3.07 -4.96
CA VAL A 126 5.53 -3.61 -4.89
C VAL A 126 5.55 -5.03 -5.45
N THR A 127 4.79 -5.94 -4.84
CA THR A 127 4.72 -7.34 -5.28
C THR A 127 3.33 -7.92 -5.14
N ASP A 128 2.98 -8.82 -6.05
CA ASP A 128 1.84 -9.71 -5.96
C ASP A 128 2.24 -11.17 -5.61
N ALA A 129 3.42 -11.34 -5.02
CA ALA A 129 4.07 -12.61 -4.71
C ALA A 129 4.48 -13.47 -5.94
N THR A 130 4.26 -12.98 -7.15
CA THR A 130 4.75 -13.59 -8.40
C THR A 130 5.83 -12.72 -9.03
N TRP A 131 5.54 -11.43 -9.13
CA TRP A 131 6.42 -10.44 -9.70
C TRP A 131 6.78 -9.39 -8.67
N MET A 132 8.02 -8.91 -8.77
CA MET A 132 8.50 -7.71 -8.08
C MET A 132 8.50 -6.56 -9.07
N TYR A 133 7.94 -5.43 -8.66
CA TYR A 133 7.91 -4.17 -9.40
C TYR A 133 8.69 -3.14 -8.61
N GLU A 134 9.71 -2.58 -9.23
CA GLU A 134 10.57 -1.56 -8.65
C GLU A 134 10.30 -0.22 -9.31
N TYR A 135 9.80 0.73 -8.52
CA TYR A 135 9.55 2.10 -8.97
C TYR A 135 10.55 3.03 -8.31
N GLU A 136 11.01 4.04 -9.06
CA GLU A 136 11.79 5.14 -8.53
C GLU A 136 10.90 6.37 -8.38
N THR A 137 10.88 6.97 -7.20
CA THR A 137 10.11 8.18 -6.91
C THR A 137 10.58 9.33 -7.79
N THR A 138 9.66 9.91 -8.55
CA THR A 138 9.92 11.02 -9.48
C THR A 138 9.40 12.35 -8.98
N ASP A 139 8.32 12.34 -8.18
CA ASP A 139 7.70 13.55 -7.65
C ASP A 139 7.04 13.30 -6.29
N LYS A 140 7.03 14.35 -5.45
CA LYS A 140 6.23 14.44 -4.25
C LYS A 140 5.62 15.82 -4.15
N LYS A 141 4.30 15.87 -4.07
CA LYS A 141 3.57 17.14 -4.01
C LYS A 141 2.43 17.09 -3.00
N ARG A 142 2.00 18.27 -2.58
CA ARG A 142 0.80 18.47 -1.78
C ARG A 142 -0.27 19.10 -2.64
N ILE A 143 -1.45 18.51 -2.63
CA ILE A 143 -2.58 18.94 -3.45
C ILE A 143 -3.84 19.11 -2.59
N HIS A 144 -4.84 19.80 -3.11
CA HIS A 144 -6.19 19.78 -2.57
C HIS A 144 -6.89 18.48 -2.99
N GLN A 145 -7.77 17.94 -2.16
CA GLN A 145 -8.47 16.66 -2.42
C GLN A 145 -9.34 16.67 -3.68
N SER A 146 -9.75 17.84 -4.16
CA SER A 146 -10.50 17.96 -5.41
C SER A 146 -9.68 17.75 -6.68
N GLN A 147 -8.35 17.67 -6.57
CA GLN A 147 -7.43 17.43 -7.69
C GLN A 147 -7.30 15.93 -7.97
N GLY A 148 -8.41 15.29 -8.37
CA GLY A 148 -8.49 13.86 -8.62
C GLY A 148 -7.71 13.37 -9.83
N GLU A 149 -7.32 14.28 -10.74
CA GLU A 149 -6.57 13.97 -11.95
C GLU A 149 -5.23 13.26 -11.72
N VAL A 150 -4.68 13.36 -10.51
CA VAL A 150 -3.47 12.60 -10.12
C VAL A 150 -3.69 11.10 -10.11
N MET A 151 -4.94 10.67 -10.08
CA MET A 151 -5.34 9.26 -10.11
C MET A 151 -5.71 8.78 -11.50
N ASP A 152 -5.73 9.65 -12.52
CA ASP A 152 -6.07 9.26 -13.88
C ASP A 152 -5.09 8.19 -14.40
N ASN A 153 -5.58 7.35 -15.31
CA ASN A 153 -4.72 6.36 -15.94
C ASN A 153 -3.73 7.02 -16.89
N THR A 154 -2.56 6.43 -17.01
CA THR A 154 -1.47 6.94 -17.83
C THR A 154 -1.01 5.90 -18.85
N THR A 155 -0.36 6.35 -19.92
CA THR A 155 0.34 5.46 -20.85
C THR A 155 1.69 5.01 -20.31
N GLU A 156 2.29 5.79 -19.40
CA GLU A 156 3.50 5.41 -18.68
C GLU A 156 3.15 4.54 -17.49
N ASP A 157 4.01 3.57 -17.19
CA ASP A 157 3.85 2.68 -16.04
C ASP A 157 4.38 3.40 -14.78
N ILE A 158 3.44 3.91 -13.99
CA ILE A 158 3.71 4.65 -12.75
C ILE A 158 2.95 4.08 -11.57
N ILE A 159 3.38 4.44 -10.38
CA ILE A 159 2.66 4.24 -9.14
C ILE A 159 2.34 5.59 -8.51
N THR A 160 1.13 5.74 -7.96
CA THR A 160 0.72 6.92 -7.21
C THR A 160 0.30 6.52 -5.81
N LEU A 161 1.01 7.03 -4.80
CA LEU A 161 0.73 6.81 -3.39
C LEU A 161 0.08 8.06 -2.81
N ILE A 162 -1.08 7.91 -2.16
CA ILE A 162 -1.87 9.05 -1.66
C ILE A 162 -2.21 8.85 -0.19
N THR A 163 -2.01 9.91 0.59
CA THR A 163 -2.44 9.99 2.00
C THR A 163 -2.95 11.39 2.36
N CYS A 164 -3.63 11.54 3.49
CA CYS A 164 -4.00 12.86 4.02
C CYS A 164 -2.74 13.61 4.46
N PHE A 165 -2.72 14.93 4.26
CA PHE A 165 -1.66 15.81 4.76
C PHE A 165 -2.11 16.59 5.99
N GLY A 166 -1.27 16.67 7.01
CA GLY A 166 -1.49 17.54 8.18
C GLY A 166 -2.46 16.98 9.24
N GLY A 167 -2.78 15.68 9.18
CA GLY A 167 -3.60 15.02 10.20
C GLY A 167 -4.84 14.33 9.62
N LEU A 168 -5.79 14.04 10.50
CA LEU A 168 -7.06 13.42 10.13
C LEU A 168 -8.04 14.50 9.60
N ASN A 169 -8.88 14.13 8.62
CA ASN A 169 -9.95 15.00 8.09
C ASN A 169 -9.49 16.32 7.46
N THR A 170 -8.37 16.33 6.77
CA THR A 170 -7.92 17.52 6.04
C THR A 170 -8.36 17.48 4.57
N ASP A 171 -8.47 18.64 3.95
CA ASP A 171 -8.72 18.81 2.51
C ASP A 171 -7.46 18.66 1.65
N LYS A 172 -6.31 18.45 2.28
CA LYS A 172 -5.01 18.31 1.61
C LYS A 172 -4.55 16.87 1.55
N ARG A 173 -3.86 16.55 0.48
CA ARG A 173 -3.27 15.21 0.26
C ARG A 173 -1.79 15.34 -0.05
N THR A 174 -1.00 14.43 0.51
CA THR A 174 0.35 14.16 0.04
C THR A 174 0.28 13.09 -1.03
N VAL A 175 0.86 13.39 -2.18
CA VAL A 175 0.93 12.50 -3.34
C VAL A 175 2.38 12.26 -3.68
N VAL A 176 2.77 11.00 -3.75
CA VAL A 176 4.08 10.55 -4.22
C VAL A 176 3.88 9.77 -5.49
N THR A 177 4.63 10.12 -6.55
CA THR A 177 4.59 9.42 -7.84
C THR A 177 5.94 8.77 -8.09
N GLY A 178 5.93 7.52 -8.54
CA GLY A 178 7.12 6.79 -8.96
C GLY A 178 6.96 6.20 -10.35
N LYS A 179 8.05 6.14 -11.13
CA LYS A 179 8.09 5.52 -12.45
C LYS A 179 8.66 4.12 -12.37
N LEU A 180 8.03 3.15 -13.04
CA LEU A 180 8.51 1.77 -13.11
C LEU A 180 9.89 1.72 -13.77
N LYS A 181 10.85 1.11 -13.09
CA LYS A 181 12.22 0.91 -13.55
C LYS A 181 12.49 -0.54 -13.91
N HIS A 182 12.05 -1.45 -13.04
CA HIS A 182 12.30 -2.88 -13.21
C HIS A 182 11.07 -3.70 -12.83
N LYS A 183 10.89 -4.80 -13.57
CA LYS A 183 9.96 -5.87 -13.27
C LYS A 183 10.69 -7.19 -13.40
N TYR A 184 10.66 -8.01 -12.36
CA TYR A 184 11.34 -9.32 -12.36
C TYR A 184 10.59 -10.32 -11.47
N PRO A 185 10.79 -11.65 -11.68
CA PRO A 185 10.19 -12.65 -10.82
C PRO A 185 10.61 -12.47 -9.35
N VAL A 186 9.70 -12.72 -8.41
CA VAL A 186 9.98 -12.65 -6.96
C VAL A 186 11.18 -13.52 -6.56
N SER A 187 11.41 -14.65 -7.24
CA SER A 187 12.58 -15.50 -6.99
C SER A 187 13.92 -14.77 -7.15
N GLY A 188 13.97 -13.77 -8.03
CA GLY A 188 15.15 -12.93 -8.28
C GLY A 188 15.30 -11.75 -7.30
N ALA A 189 14.33 -11.53 -6.40
CA ALA A 189 14.43 -10.44 -5.43
C ALA A 189 15.46 -10.75 -4.33
N GLU A 190 16.11 -9.70 -3.83
CA GLU A 190 17.02 -9.79 -2.70
C GLU A 190 16.33 -10.33 -1.45
N LYS A 191 17.07 -11.11 -0.65
CA LYS A 191 16.54 -11.73 0.57
C LYS A 191 15.97 -10.72 1.55
N GLU A 192 16.59 -9.54 1.65
CA GLU A 192 16.11 -8.46 2.52
C GLU A 192 14.72 -7.98 2.10
N ILE A 193 14.48 -7.77 0.80
CA ILE A 193 13.19 -7.33 0.25
C ILE A 193 12.12 -8.41 0.49
N LYS A 194 12.43 -9.68 0.21
CA LYS A 194 11.53 -10.81 0.47
C LYS A 194 11.15 -10.91 1.94
N THR A 195 12.13 -10.75 2.83
CA THR A 195 11.91 -10.77 4.28
C THR A 195 11.06 -9.58 4.73
N ALA A 196 11.34 -8.37 4.23
CA ALA A 196 10.58 -7.16 4.57
C ALA A 196 9.10 -7.29 4.17
N LEU A 197 8.83 -7.90 3.03
CA LEU A 197 7.50 -8.15 2.48
C LEU A 197 6.84 -9.44 3.02
N ASN A 198 7.58 -10.24 3.81
CA ASN A 198 7.11 -11.53 4.33
C ASN A 198 6.54 -12.44 3.22
N ILE A 199 7.30 -12.57 2.14
CA ILE A 199 6.91 -13.41 1.00
C ILE A 199 7.17 -14.87 1.36
N LYS A 200 6.18 -15.73 1.13
CA LYS A 200 6.32 -17.16 1.29
C LYS A 200 7.31 -17.72 0.26
N GLU A 201 8.35 -18.38 0.73
CA GLU A 201 9.26 -19.10 -0.15
C GLU A 201 8.60 -20.41 -0.57
N ASP A 202 8.49 -20.66 -1.88
CA ASP A 202 8.08 -21.97 -2.39
C ASP A 202 9.21 -22.96 -2.06
N ASN A 203 8.88 -24.00 -1.30
CA ASN A 203 9.78 -25.12 -1.00
C ASN A 203 9.89 -26.03 -2.21
#